data_722cf16ebd5e933e4e088b59ba829aef
#
_entry.id   722cf16ebd5e933e4e088b59ba829aef
#
_cell.length_a   1.000
_cell.length_b   1.000
_cell.length_c   1.000
_cell.angle_alpha   90.00
_cell.angle_beta   90.00
_cell.angle_gamma   90.00
#
_symmetry.space_group_name_H-M   'P 1'
#
loop_
_entity.id
_entity.type
_entity.pdbx_description
1 polymer ?
#
loop_
_entity_poly.entity_id
_entity_poly.type
_entity_poly.pdbx_seq_one_letter_code
_entity_poly.pdbx_strand_id
1 'polypeptide(L)'
;MKLLKSIAFLSFAAFTFVSCEEDTSGDNSVSNFVGLESYQTVEIADGATVVVEGRIIASSATGSDRTFNLVVDASTNHGAADYIVPATVTIPAGSKEGFYDVTIYGNNVVDGNKIVVTLAPVEGVNQATTYGTFSNGVLTGVGTAKTSFNLYKPCSETRARLSITFDRFPEETAWELYDADFNLIDFGGFDGPGGNFIGLAIYPDRSTFTTVKCLASGEYTFVIYDLYGDGMNDTSSIEGSYKFANMNNGAILCEGQGNFGSFAEHTFDIQ
;
A
#
# COMPACT_ATOMS: atom_id res chain seq x y z
N MET A 1 -22.34 -47.94 -72.88
CA MET A 1 -21.42 -46.96 -72.36
C MET A 1 -22.25 -45.75 -71.93
N LYS A 2 -22.56 -45.57 -70.66
CA LYS A 2 -23.35 -44.46 -70.14
C LYS A 2 -22.46 -43.73 -69.14
N LEU A 3 -22.15 -42.45 -69.44
CA LEU A 3 -21.46 -41.55 -68.54
C LEU A 3 -22.40 -41.14 -67.40
N LEU A 4 -22.04 -41.44 -66.18
CA LEU A 4 -22.67 -40.86 -65.01
C LEU A 4 -21.97 -39.57 -64.61
N LYS A 5 -22.67 -38.44 -64.69
CA LYS A 5 -22.21 -37.14 -64.18
C LYS A 5 -22.56 -37.08 -62.72
N SER A 6 -21.54 -37.08 -61.87
CA SER A 6 -21.69 -36.77 -60.45
C SER A 6 -21.77 -35.28 -60.26
N ILE A 7 -22.90 -34.81 -59.71
CA ILE A 7 -23.10 -33.45 -59.28
C ILE A 7 -22.67 -33.37 -57.80
N ALA A 8 -21.57 -32.64 -57.54
CA ALA A 8 -21.15 -32.36 -56.19
C ALA A 8 -21.98 -31.18 -55.67
N PHE A 9 -22.77 -31.46 -54.65
CA PHE A 9 -23.51 -30.46 -53.89
C PHE A 9 -22.52 -29.78 -52.89
N LEU A 10 -22.18 -28.54 -53.18
CA LEU A 10 -21.36 -27.71 -52.26
C LEU A 10 -22.30 -27.10 -51.23
N SER A 11 -22.38 -27.70 -50.05
CA SER A 11 -23.13 -27.13 -48.90
C SER A 11 -22.34 -25.92 -48.35
N PHE A 12 -22.82 -24.73 -48.67
CA PHE A 12 -22.33 -23.50 -48.09
C PHE A 12 -22.90 -23.36 -46.70
N ALA A 13 -22.16 -23.77 -45.67
CA ALA A 13 -22.52 -23.50 -44.27
C ALA A 13 -22.33 -22.01 -44.02
N ALA A 14 -23.43 -21.29 -43.97
CA ALA A 14 -23.45 -19.91 -43.49
C ALA A 14 -23.15 -19.93 -41.97
N PHE A 15 -21.92 -19.65 -41.61
CA PHE A 15 -21.61 -19.27 -40.23
C PHE A 15 -22.23 -17.90 -39.97
N THR A 16 -23.36 -17.88 -39.30
CA THR A 16 -23.87 -16.69 -38.65
C THR A 16 -22.93 -16.40 -37.47
N PHE A 17 -22.03 -15.43 -37.64
CA PHE A 17 -21.37 -14.82 -36.50
C PHE A 17 -22.48 -14.12 -35.72
N VAL A 18 -22.88 -14.73 -34.60
CA VAL A 18 -23.59 -14.01 -33.56
C VAL A 18 -22.54 -13.07 -32.99
N SER A 19 -22.51 -11.85 -33.51
CA SER A 19 -21.92 -10.73 -32.82
C SER A 19 -22.68 -10.63 -31.51
N CYS A 20 -22.08 -10.99 -30.38
CA CYS A 20 -22.50 -10.42 -29.12
C CYS A 20 -22.27 -8.92 -29.28
N GLU A 21 -23.29 -8.20 -29.71
CA GLU A 21 -23.40 -6.81 -29.34
C GLU A 21 -23.41 -6.81 -27.82
N GLU A 22 -22.32 -6.37 -27.22
CA GLU A 22 -22.37 -5.92 -25.84
C GLU A 22 -23.47 -4.88 -25.79
N ASP A 23 -24.50 -5.20 -25.02
CA ASP A 23 -25.63 -4.30 -24.78
C ASP A 23 -25.10 -3.10 -24.00
N THR A 24 -24.60 -2.10 -24.73
CA THR A 24 -24.11 -0.83 -24.19
C THR A 24 -25.25 0.07 -23.76
N SER A 25 -26.49 -0.44 -23.71
CA SER A 25 -27.66 0.25 -23.19
C SER A 25 -27.82 0.16 -21.68
N GLY A 26 -26.89 -0.48 -20.94
CA GLY A 26 -26.73 -0.21 -19.52
C GLY A 26 -26.21 1.20 -19.37
N ASP A 27 -26.95 2.03 -18.66
CA ASP A 27 -26.58 3.39 -18.24
C ASP A 27 -25.36 3.37 -17.30
N ASN A 28 -24.25 2.81 -17.81
CA ASN A 28 -22.91 3.01 -17.29
C ASN A 28 -22.48 4.41 -17.78
N SER A 29 -23.19 5.42 -17.30
CA SER A 29 -22.61 6.73 -17.18
C SER A 29 -21.39 6.56 -16.29
N VAL A 30 -20.27 6.24 -16.91
CA VAL A 30 -18.97 6.22 -16.23
C VAL A 30 -18.87 7.61 -15.63
N SER A 31 -19.23 7.70 -14.37
CA SER A 31 -19.29 8.96 -13.66
C SER A 31 -17.95 9.62 -13.93
N ASN A 32 -17.95 10.91 -14.29
CA ASN A 32 -16.77 11.71 -14.59
C ASN A 32 -15.73 11.54 -13.48
N PHE A 33 -15.05 10.39 -13.50
CA PHE A 33 -14.08 10.00 -12.49
C PHE A 33 -12.75 10.68 -12.79
N VAL A 34 -12.14 11.22 -11.74
CA VAL A 34 -10.75 11.67 -11.73
C VAL A 34 -10.14 11.28 -10.38
N GLY A 35 -9.02 10.60 -10.40
CA GLY A 35 -8.30 10.18 -9.20
C GLY A 35 -6.81 10.16 -9.40
N LEU A 36 -6.08 10.03 -8.31
CA LEU A 36 -4.64 9.87 -8.30
C LEU A 36 -4.29 8.39 -8.41
N GLU A 37 -3.20 8.06 -9.07
CA GLU A 37 -2.67 6.70 -9.04
C GLU A 37 -2.41 6.26 -7.60
N SER A 38 -2.58 4.97 -7.32
CA SER A 38 -2.40 4.40 -5.98
C SER A 38 -0.97 4.67 -5.45
N TYR A 39 -0.64 4.14 -4.31
CA TYR A 39 0.62 4.40 -3.61
C TYR A 39 1.88 4.05 -4.41
N GLN A 40 2.97 4.73 -4.09
CA GLN A 40 4.33 4.43 -4.56
C GLN A 40 5.26 4.19 -3.36
N THR A 41 6.26 3.34 -3.57
CA THR A 41 7.36 3.13 -2.60
C THR A 41 8.58 3.90 -3.09
N VAL A 42 9.15 4.73 -2.23
CA VAL A 42 10.29 5.60 -2.54
C VAL A 42 11.44 5.28 -1.60
N GLU A 43 12.55 4.83 -2.15
CA GLU A 43 13.79 4.67 -1.39
C GLU A 43 14.63 5.95 -1.49
N ILE A 44 15.02 6.48 -0.33
CA ILE A 44 15.78 7.72 -0.27
C ILE A 44 16.84 7.66 0.85
N ALA A 45 18.10 7.91 0.48
CA ALA A 45 19.21 7.97 1.41
C ALA A 45 19.20 9.30 2.20
N ASP A 46 19.80 9.29 3.39
CA ASP A 46 19.94 10.49 4.22
C ASP A 46 20.65 11.60 3.41
N GLY A 47 20.05 12.78 3.40
CA GLY A 47 20.55 13.96 2.68
C GLY A 47 20.42 13.91 1.16
N ALA A 48 19.88 12.84 0.57
CA ALA A 48 19.61 12.77 -0.85
C ALA A 48 18.36 13.60 -1.24
N THR A 49 18.23 13.88 -2.53
CA THR A 49 17.01 14.46 -3.10
C THR A 49 16.53 13.55 -4.22
N VAL A 50 15.25 13.20 -4.19
CA VAL A 50 14.59 12.36 -5.20
C VAL A 50 13.41 13.12 -5.77
N VAL A 51 13.22 13.03 -7.08
CA VAL A 51 12.00 13.50 -7.75
C VAL A 51 11.21 12.26 -8.18
N VAL A 52 9.96 12.20 -7.76
CA VAL A 52 9.05 11.07 -8.03
C VAL A 52 7.87 11.57 -8.82
N GLU A 53 7.61 10.96 -9.96
CA GLU A 53 6.47 11.28 -10.79
C GLU A 53 5.20 10.66 -10.20
N GLY A 54 4.19 11.50 -9.95
CA GLY A 54 2.83 11.09 -9.63
C GLY A 54 1.93 11.18 -10.87
N ARG A 55 0.89 10.36 -10.94
CA ARG A 55 -0.04 10.30 -12.05
C ARG A 55 -1.47 10.57 -11.60
N ILE A 56 -2.18 11.41 -12.38
CA ILE A 56 -3.63 11.60 -12.27
C ILE A 56 -4.31 10.87 -13.43
N ILE A 57 -5.43 10.20 -13.15
CA ILE A 57 -6.16 9.35 -14.07
C ILE A 57 -7.61 9.78 -14.14
N ALA A 58 -8.18 9.83 -15.35
CA ALA A 58 -9.58 10.13 -15.59
C ALA A 58 -10.28 9.03 -16.39
N SER A 59 -11.57 8.86 -16.17
CA SER A 59 -12.41 7.90 -16.93
C SER A 59 -12.56 8.27 -18.41
N SER A 60 -12.50 9.57 -18.75
CA SER A 60 -12.68 10.05 -20.12
C SER A 60 -11.69 11.16 -20.49
N ALA A 61 -11.34 11.24 -21.75
CA ALA A 61 -10.65 12.39 -22.34
C ALA A 61 -11.65 13.52 -22.61
N THR A 62 -11.15 14.76 -22.62
CA THR A 62 -11.95 15.97 -22.94
C THR A 62 -11.28 16.76 -24.05
N GLY A 63 -12.04 17.64 -24.72
CA GLY A 63 -11.52 18.48 -25.78
C GLY A 63 -10.67 19.69 -25.31
N SER A 64 -10.52 19.87 -23.98
CA SER A 64 -9.72 20.94 -23.38
C SER A 64 -8.93 20.39 -22.20
N ASP A 65 -7.86 21.08 -21.84
CA ASP A 65 -7.07 20.79 -20.64
C ASP A 65 -7.94 20.88 -19.38
N ARG A 66 -7.68 19.99 -18.42
CA ARG A 66 -8.32 19.99 -17.11
C ARG A 66 -7.26 20.10 -16.03
N THR A 67 -7.32 21.16 -15.24
CA THR A 67 -6.37 21.40 -14.14
C THR A 67 -7.04 21.17 -12.80
N PHE A 68 -6.39 20.42 -11.92
CA PHE A 68 -6.84 20.03 -10.59
C PHE A 68 -5.88 20.53 -9.54
N ASN A 69 -6.39 20.99 -8.40
CA ASN A 69 -5.56 21.38 -7.27
C ASN A 69 -5.17 20.13 -6.46
N LEU A 70 -3.87 20.02 -6.18
CA LEU A 70 -3.31 19.01 -5.29
C LEU A 70 -3.28 19.55 -3.85
N VAL A 71 -3.63 18.70 -2.90
CA VAL A 71 -3.65 19.03 -1.46
C VAL A 71 -2.87 17.97 -0.71
N VAL A 72 -1.96 18.39 0.14
CA VAL A 72 -1.28 17.48 1.08
C VAL A 72 -2.27 17.12 2.19
N ASP A 73 -2.52 15.83 2.36
CA ASP A 73 -3.47 15.31 3.35
C ASP A 73 -2.86 15.34 4.76
N ALA A 74 -3.70 15.55 5.77
CA ALA A 74 -3.28 15.61 7.16
C ALA A 74 -2.67 14.29 7.70
N SER A 75 -2.87 13.17 7.00
CA SER A 75 -2.21 11.89 7.33
C SER A 75 -0.75 11.79 6.87
N THR A 76 -0.20 12.84 6.24
CA THR A 76 1.24 12.97 5.96
C THR A 76 2.00 13.06 7.28
N ASN A 77 3.04 12.22 7.43
CA ASN A 77 3.86 12.19 8.65
C ASN A 77 5.36 12.45 8.37
N HIS A 78 5.71 12.85 7.14
CA HIS A 78 7.04 13.38 6.81
C HIS A 78 7.06 14.89 7.02
N GLY A 79 8.20 15.46 7.40
CA GLY A 79 8.34 16.89 7.72
C GLY A 79 7.95 17.80 6.56
N ALA A 80 7.13 18.83 6.80
CA ALA A 80 6.64 19.71 5.74
C ALA A 80 7.74 20.50 5.00
N ALA A 81 8.92 20.65 5.61
CA ALA A 81 10.09 21.27 4.97
C ALA A 81 10.88 20.29 4.08
N ASP A 82 10.56 18.99 4.15
CA ASP A 82 11.35 17.92 3.55
C ASP A 82 10.72 17.37 2.27
N TYR A 83 9.71 18.08 1.71
CA TYR A 83 9.13 17.74 0.40
C TYR A 83 8.51 18.96 -0.28
N ILE A 84 8.32 18.86 -1.60
CA ILE A 84 7.57 19.82 -2.41
C ILE A 84 6.56 19.03 -3.25
N VAL A 85 5.26 19.30 -3.04
CA VAL A 85 4.16 18.85 -3.89
C VAL A 85 3.71 20.07 -4.71
N PRO A 86 3.57 19.98 -6.04
CA PRO A 86 3.07 21.09 -6.83
C PRO A 86 1.61 21.43 -6.44
N ALA A 87 1.22 22.69 -6.61
CA ALA A 87 -0.13 23.12 -6.26
C ALA A 87 -1.21 22.52 -7.18
N THR A 88 -0.83 22.17 -8.40
CA THR A 88 -1.78 21.71 -9.44
C THR A 88 -1.18 20.61 -10.30
N VAL A 89 -2.08 19.83 -10.93
CA VAL A 89 -1.76 18.88 -12.00
C VAL A 89 -2.75 19.08 -13.15
N THR A 90 -2.27 18.93 -14.40
CA THR A 90 -3.10 19.10 -15.60
C THR A 90 -3.19 17.80 -16.37
N ILE A 91 -4.41 17.41 -16.73
CA ILE A 91 -4.68 16.39 -17.77
C ILE A 91 -4.85 17.13 -19.10
N PRO A 92 -3.95 16.92 -20.08
CA PRO A 92 -4.03 17.61 -21.38
C PRO A 92 -5.28 17.24 -22.16
N ALA A 93 -5.70 18.11 -23.06
CA ALA A 93 -6.76 17.83 -24.02
C ALA A 93 -6.49 16.54 -24.80
N GLY A 94 -7.51 15.71 -24.94
CA GLY A 94 -7.42 14.41 -25.60
C GLY A 94 -6.77 13.30 -24.76
N SER A 95 -6.25 13.61 -23.57
CA SER A 95 -5.66 12.63 -22.64
C SER A 95 -6.63 12.20 -21.54
N LYS A 96 -6.40 11.00 -21.01
CA LYS A 96 -6.99 10.51 -19.76
C LYS A 96 -6.01 10.56 -18.59
N GLU A 97 -4.79 11.03 -18.81
CA GLU A 97 -3.73 11.03 -17.83
C GLU A 97 -3.00 12.36 -17.81
N GLY A 98 -2.50 12.74 -16.66
CA GLY A 98 -1.58 13.83 -16.44
C GLY A 98 -0.54 13.44 -15.40
N PHE A 99 0.57 14.16 -15.35
CA PHE A 99 1.72 13.84 -14.50
C PHE A 99 2.14 15.06 -13.69
N TYR A 100 2.71 14.83 -12.53
CA TYR A 100 3.27 15.85 -11.66
C TYR A 100 4.46 15.31 -10.88
N ASP A 101 5.42 16.15 -10.59
CA ASP A 101 6.63 15.78 -9.87
C ASP A 101 6.51 16.15 -8.39
N VAL A 102 6.83 15.19 -7.52
CA VAL A 102 7.00 15.40 -6.08
C VAL A 102 8.49 15.34 -5.78
N THR A 103 9.06 16.46 -5.29
CA THR A 103 10.44 16.49 -4.81
C THR A 103 10.45 16.09 -3.35
N ILE A 104 11.32 15.17 -2.97
CA ILE A 104 11.45 14.64 -1.61
C ILE A 104 12.93 14.78 -1.18
N TYR A 105 13.13 15.36 -0.01
CA TYR A 105 14.44 15.48 0.62
C TYR A 105 14.62 14.40 1.67
N GLY A 106 15.75 13.69 1.64
CA GLY A 106 16.07 12.57 2.53
C GLY A 106 16.44 12.97 3.95
N ASN A 107 16.05 14.18 4.40
CA ASN A 107 16.30 14.61 5.76
C ASN A 107 15.33 13.94 6.71
N ASN A 108 15.86 13.37 7.80
CA ASN A 108 15.03 12.76 8.85
C ASN A 108 14.04 11.68 8.38
N VAL A 109 14.34 10.98 7.29
CA VAL A 109 13.49 9.87 6.83
C VAL A 109 13.56 8.74 7.84
N VAL A 110 12.40 8.28 8.26
CA VAL A 110 12.20 7.05 9.03
C VAL A 110 11.37 6.11 8.16
N ASP A 111 11.73 4.83 8.15
CA ASP A 111 10.99 3.80 7.41
C ASP A 111 9.51 3.81 7.78
N GLY A 112 8.66 3.91 6.76
CA GLY A 112 7.22 4.07 6.94
C GLY A 112 6.73 5.52 7.02
N ASN A 113 7.63 6.53 6.93
CA ASN A 113 7.17 7.89 6.63
C ASN A 113 6.41 7.90 5.31
N LYS A 114 5.47 8.82 5.20
CA LYS A 114 4.68 8.97 3.98
C LYS A 114 4.28 10.41 3.72
N ILE A 115 4.18 10.73 2.45
CA ILE A 115 3.56 11.96 1.95
C ILE A 115 2.26 11.54 1.29
N VAL A 116 1.13 12.02 1.77
CA VAL A 116 -0.19 11.69 1.23
C VAL A 116 -0.75 12.89 0.50
N VAL A 117 -1.15 12.68 -0.75
CA VAL A 117 -1.69 13.71 -1.63
C VAL A 117 -3.11 13.35 -2.04
N THR A 118 -4.00 14.32 -2.07
CA THR A 118 -5.38 14.19 -2.54
C THR A 118 -5.70 15.34 -3.50
N LEU A 119 -6.77 15.19 -4.26
CA LEU A 119 -7.32 16.26 -5.08
C LEU A 119 -8.27 17.12 -4.24
N ALA A 120 -8.23 18.44 -4.43
CA ALA A 120 -9.30 19.28 -3.92
C ALA A 120 -10.64 18.87 -4.57
N PRO A 121 -11.78 18.92 -3.85
CA PRO A 121 -13.08 18.61 -4.42
C PRO A 121 -13.43 19.48 -5.62
N VAL A 122 -13.93 18.86 -6.70
CA VAL A 122 -14.40 19.54 -7.90
C VAL A 122 -15.83 19.12 -8.16
N GLU A 123 -16.73 20.09 -8.33
CA GLU A 123 -18.13 19.83 -8.62
C GLU A 123 -18.31 19.03 -9.92
N GLY A 124 -19.17 18.02 -9.90
CA GLY A 124 -19.43 17.15 -11.04
C GLY A 124 -18.32 16.14 -11.36
N VAL A 125 -17.27 16.05 -10.52
CA VAL A 125 -16.19 15.08 -10.65
C VAL A 125 -16.28 14.04 -9.52
N ASN A 126 -16.34 12.76 -9.87
CA ASN A 126 -16.28 11.69 -8.89
C ASN A 126 -14.81 11.42 -8.51
N GLN A 127 -14.47 11.64 -7.26
CA GLN A 127 -13.11 11.44 -6.68
C GLN A 127 -13.10 10.39 -5.57
N ALA A 128 -14.27 9.85 -5.19
CA ALA A 128 -14.42 9.02 -3.99
C ALA A 128 -14.26 7.51 -4.25
N THR A 129 -14.34 7.08 -5.51
CA THR A 129 -14.28 5.65 -5.89
C THR A 129 -12.91 5.26 -6.40
N THR A 130 -12.56 3.98 -6.23
CA THR A 130 -11.41 3.38 -6.90
C THR A 130 -11.80 3.07 -8.35
N TYR A 131 -10.96 3.45 -9.29
CA TYR A 131 -11.17 3.26 -10.72
C TYR A 131 -9.97 2.57 -11.36
N GLY A 132 -10.21 1.45 -12.06
CA GLY A 132 -9.18 0.74 -12.83
C GLY A 132 -9.14 1.22 -14.28
N THR A 133 -7.95 1.52 -14.80
CA THR A 133 -7.73 1.77 -16.22
C THR A 133 -7.22 0.49 -16.90
N PHE A 134 -7.71 0.22 -18.12
CA PHE A 134 -7.36 -0.97 -18.85
C PHE A 134 -6.89 -0.63 -20.27
N SER A 135 -5.88 -1.35 -20.75
CA SER A 135 -5.46 -1.35 -22.15
C SER A 135 -5.43 -2.79 -22.66
N ASN A 136 -6.16 -3.06 -23.73
CA ASN A 136 -6.30 -4.41 -24.29
C ASN A 136 -6.70 -5.48 -23.25
N GLY A 137 -7.59 -5.13 -22.30
CA GLY A 137 -8.03 -6.01 -21.23
C GLY A 137 -7.04 -6.18 -20.07
N VAL A 138 -5.89 -5.53 -20.11
CA VAL A 138 -4.89 -5.55 -19.04
C VAL A 138 -5.05 -4.30 -18.17
N LEU A 139 -5.08 -4.47 -16.84
CA LEU A 139 -5.10 -3.35 -15.89
C LEU A 139 -3.80 -2.56 -16.00
N THR A 140 -3.89 -1.27 -16.36
CA THR A 140 -2.76 -0.38 -16.57
C THR A 140 -2.59 0.66 -15.46
N GLY A 141 -3.58 0.83 -14.61
CA GLY A 141 -3.50 1.74 -13.48
C GLY A 141 -4.74 1.67 -12.62
N VAL A 142 -4.62 2.13 -11.38
CA VAL A 142 -5.71 2.25 -10.42
C VAL A 142 -5.72 3.66 -9.86
N GLY A 143 -6.75 4.41 -10.20
CA GLY A 143 -7.00 5.74 -9.62
C GLY A 143 -7.77 5.64 -8.31
N THR A 144 -7.38 6.41 -7.33
CA THR A 144 -7.99 6.49 -6.00
C THR A 144 -8.17 7.94 -5.57
N ALA A 145 -8.94 8.17 -4.50
CA ALA A 145 -9.12 9.52 -3.94
C ALA A 145 -7.81 10.13 -3.42
N LYS A 146 -6.87 9.29 -3.02
CA LYS A 146 -5.58 9.69 -2.43
C LYS A 146 -4.47 8.83 -3.01
N THR A 147 -3.27 9.40 -3.10
CA THR A 147 -2.03 8.65 -3.30
C THR A 147 -1.11 8.82 -2.11
N SER A 148 -0.21 7.86 -1.88
CA SER A 148 0.83 7.99 -0.88
C SER A 148 2.19 7.64 -1.46
N PHE A 149 3.19 8.48 -1.16
CA PHE A 149 4.59 8.21 -1.40
C PHE A 149 5.16 7.68 -0.08
N ASN A 150 5.34 6.36 0.01
CA ASN A 150 5.82 5.69 1.21
C ASN A 150 7.34 5.67 1.19
N LEU A 151 7.98 6.31 2.17
CA LEU A 151 9.40 6.55 2.21
C LEU A 151 10.10 5.46 3.00
N TYR A 152 11.24 5.02 2.48
CA TYR A 152 12.11 4.03 3.12
C TYR A 152 13.57 4.41 2.91
N LYS A 153 14.41 4.09 3.90
CA LYS A 153 15.86 4.14 3.70
C LYS A 153 16.29 3.04 2.72
N PRO A 154 17.35 3.23 1.94
CA PRO A 154 17.88 2.16 1.09
C PRO A 154 18.19 0.92 1.93
N CYS A 155 17.75 -0.22 1.44
CA CYS A 155 17.99 -1.51 2.07
C CYS A 155 18.56 -2.47 1.03
N SER A 156 19.85 -2.79 1.14
CA SER A 156 20.53 -3.75 0.27
C SER A 156 20.30 -5.22 0.68
N GLU A 157 19.59 -5.43 1.79
CA GLU A 157 19.36 -6.72 2.44
C GLU A 157 17.86 -7.07 2.45
N THR A 158 17.39 -7.77 3.45
CA THR A 158 15.98 -8.12 3.55
C THR A 158 15.19 -7.06 4.29
N ARG A 159 14.20 -6.50 3.62
CA ARG A 159 13.23 -5.62 4.27
C ARG A 159 12.15 -6.46 4.94
N ALA A 160 12.02 -6.32 6.25
CA ALA A 160 11.06 -7.06 7.07
C ALA A 160 10.09 -6.09 7.77
N ARG A 161 8.79 -6.42 7.78
CA ARG A 161 7.73 -5.61 8.40
C ARG A 161 7.17 -6.30 9.61
N LEU A 162 7.23 -5.65 10.75
CA LEU A 162 6.42 -5.96 11.92
C LEU A 162 5.07 -5.23 11.82
N SER A 163 3.98 -5.97 12.02
CA SER A 163 2.63 -5.42 12.14
C SER A 163 2.03 -5.96 13.42
N ILE A 164 1.56 -5.07 14.31
CA ILE A 164 0.86 -5.40 15.55
C ILE A 164 -0.52 -4.78 15.47
N THR A 165 -1.57 -5.59 15.42
CA THR A 165 -2.95 -5.16 15.56
C THR A 165 -3.34 -5.36 17.00
N PHE A 166 -3.54 -4.25 17.72
CA PHE A 166 -3.86 -4.30 19.15
C PHE A 166 -5.27 -4.82 19.39
N ASP A 167 -5.47 -5.36 20.56
CA ASP A 167 -6.78 -5.50 21.18
C ASP A 167 -7.28 -4.14 21.73
N ARG A 168 -7.83 -4.06 22.93
CA ARG A 168 -8.26 -2.79 23.57
C ARG A 168 -7.19 -2.10 24.39
N PHE A 169 -6.03 -2.73 24.58
CA PHE A 169 -5.03 -2.31 25.56
C PHE A 169 -3.62 -2.19 24.95
N PRO A 170 -3.40 -1.26 23.97
CA PRO A 170 -2.07 -1.07 23.41
C PRO A 170 -1.01 -0.66 24.45
N GLU A 171 -1.43 -0.08 25.61
CA GLU A 171 -0.56 0.26 26.72
C GLU A 171 0.04 -0.96 27.43
N GLU A 172 -0.51 -2.14 27.23
CA GLU A 172 -0.01 -3.40 27.79
C GLU A 172 0.99 -4.10 26.89
N THR A 173 1.17 -3.61 25.67
CA THR A 173 2.02 -4.25 24.65
C THR A 173 3.38 -3.56 24.54
N ALA A 174 4.45 -4.37 24.53
CA ALA A 174 5.80 -3.96 24.15
C ALA A 174 6.47 -5.04 23.31
N TRP A 175 7.56 -4.73 22.63
CA TRP A 175 8.29 -5.69 21.81
C TRP A 175 9.77 -5.33 21.71
N GLU A 176 10.59 -6.34 21.43
CA GLU A 176 12.01 -6.23 21.18
C GLU A 176 12.43 -7.16 20.04
N LEU A 177 13.45 -6.75 19.29
CA LEU A 177 14.10 -7.53 18.24
C LEU A 177 15.60 -7.61 18.53
N TYR A 178 16.14 -8.82 18.53
CA TYR A 178 17.54 -9.11 18.78
C TYR A 178 18.20 -9.82 17.60
N ASP A 179 19.52 -9.65 17.44
CA ASP A 179 20.33 -10.48 16.54
C ASP A 179 20.75 -11.81 17.23
N ALA A 180 21.52 -12.64 16.52
CA ALA A 180 22.01 -13.93 16.99
C ALA A 180 22.94 -13.82 18.23
N ASP A 181 23.56 -12.68 18.45
CA ASP A 181 24.44 -12.41 19.61
C ASP A 181 23.66 -11.75 20.77
N PHE A 182 22.32 -11.69 20.68
CA PHE A 182 21.43 -11.00 21.61
C PHE A 182 21.71 -9.50 21.75
N ASN A 183 22.24 -8.85 20.71
CA ASN A 183 22.26 -7.41 20.64
C ASN A 183 20.86 -6.90 20.26
N LEU A 184 20.37 -5.92 21.02
CA LEU A 184 19.09 -5.27 20.76
C LEU A 184 19.18 -4.47 19.45
N ILE A 185 18.39 -4.87 18.46
CA ILE A 185 18.30 -4.21 17.13
C ILE A 185 17.25 -3.12 17.15
N ASP A 186 16.08 -3.40 17.75
CA ASP A 186 14.98 -2.47 17.84
C ASP A 186 13.99 -2.85 18.92
N PHE A 187 13.17 -1.89 19.35
CA PHE A 187 12.18 -2.11 20.41
C PHE A 187 11.02 -1.10 20.30
N GLY A 188 9.92 -1.41 20.97
CA GLY A 188 8.81 -0.49 21.18
C GLY A 188 8.08 -0.79 22.49
N GLY A 189 7.51 0.23 23.12
CA GLY A 189 6.82 0.09 24.40
C GLY A 189 7.75 0.10 25.63
N PHE A 190 9.00 0.55 25.45
CA PHE A 190 9.97 0.80 26.54
C PHE A 190 10.46 2.25 26.47
N ASP A 191 10.93 2.81 27.59
CA ASP A 191 11.44 4.19 27.66
C ASP A 191 12.89 4.33 27.17
N GLY A 192 13.51 3.24 26.72
CA GLY A 192 14.87 3.15 26.15
C GLY A 192 15.34 1.69 26.09
N PRO A 193 16.53 1.44 25.51
CA PRO A 193 17.13 0.10 25.48
C PRO A 193 17.33 -0.46 26.90
N GLY A 194 16.69 -1.59 27.22
CA GLY A 194 16.69 -2.15 28.57
C GLY A 194 15.99 -1.29 29.62
N GLY A 195 15.15 -0.36 29.19
CA GLY A 195 14.42 0.57 30.03
C GLY A 195 13.15 0.00 30.65
N ASN A 196 12.35 0.89 31.25
CA ASN A 196 11.10 0.48 31.86
C ASN A 196 10.01 0.26 30.80
N PHE A 197 9.13 -0.68 31.07
CA PHE A 197 7.93 -0.91 30.28
C PHE A 197 7.00 0.33 30.38
N ILE A 198 6.62 0.91 29.25
CA ILE A 198 5.69 2.04 29.14
C ILE A 198 4.50 1.75 28.24
N GLY A 199 4.54 0.60 27.53
CA GLY A 199 3.52 0.20 26.57
C GLY A 199 3.46 1.08 25.32
N LEU A 200 2.51 0.78 24.45
CA LEU A 200 2.27 1.49 23.19
C LEU A 200 1.01 2.36 23.25
N ALA A 201 0.71 2.97 24.43
CA ALA A 201 -0.46 3.79 24.72
C ALA A 201 -0.71 4.97 23.77
N ILE A 202 0.27 5.35 22.94
CA ILE A 202 0.09 6.40 21.92
C ILE A 202 -0.79 5.94 20.75
N TYR A 203 -1.03 4.63 20.62
CA TYR A 203 -1.88 4.07 19.57
C TYR A 203 -3.31 3.88 20.10
N PRO A 204 -4.34 4.12 19.26
CA PRO A 204 -5.72 3.85 19.64
C PRO A 204 -5.97 2.34 19.83
N ASP A 205 -6.93 2.00 20.69
CA ASP A 205 -7.48 0.65 20.81
C ASP A 205 -7.77 0.04 19.44
N ARG A 206 -7.43 -1.21 19.25
CA ARG A 206 -7.70 -1.99 18.03
C ARG A 206 -7.11 -1.41 16.74
N SER A 207 -6.19 -0.47 16.89
CA SER A 207 -5.43 0.03 15.74
C SER A 207 -4.30 -0.92 15.36
N THR A 208 -3.66 -0.66 14.21
CA THR A 208 -2.50 -1.42 13.79
C THR A 208 -1.25 -0.53 13.79
N PHE A 209 -0.25 -0.93 14.57
CA PHE A 209 1.10 -0.42 14.49
C PHE A 209 1.88 -1.16 13.41
N THR A 210 2.73 -0.47 12.67
CA THR A 210 3.66 -1.09 11.73
C THR A 210 5.02 -0.42 11.78
N THR A 211 6.08 -1.23 11.73
CA THR A 211 7.46 -0.75 11.50
C THR A 211 8.17 -1.66 10.51
N VAL A 212 9.18 -1.13 9.82
CA VAL A 212 9.97 -1.84 8.81
C VAL A 212 11.43 -1.79 9.20
N LYS A 213 12.13 -2.91 9.08
CA LYS A 213 13.55 -3.05 9.34
C LYS A 213 14.28 -3.61 8.13
N CYS A 214 15.50 -3.13 7.93
CA CYS A 214 16.45 -3.72 6.99
C CYS A 214 17.33 -4.68 7.79
N LEU A 215 17.19 -5.98 7.54
CA LEU A 215 17.85 -7.05 8.29
C LEU A 215 18.84 -7.78 7.39
N ALA A 216 20.09 -7.90 7.85
CA ALA A 216 21.11 -8.73 7.22
C ALA A 216 20.73 -10.23 7.27
N SER A 217 21.37 -11.05 6.44
CA SER A 217 21.25 -12.50 6.59
C SER A 217 21.76 -12.93 7.95
N GLY A 218 20.97 -13.74 8.65
CA GLY A 218 21.28 -14.20 10.01
C GLY A 218 20.05 -14.60 10.80
N GLU A 219 20.28 -15.10 12.00
CA GLU A 219 19.24 -15.46 12.96
C GLU A 219 18.82 -14.23 13.78
N TYR A 220 17.53 -14.13 14.07
CA TYR A 220 16.93 -13.05 14.85
C TYR A 220 15.94 -13.63 15.85
N THR A 221 15.85 -12.99 17.03
CA THR A 221 14.83 -13.30 18.04
C THR A 221 13.91 -12.10 18.21
N PHE A 222 12.62 -12.31 17.97
CA PHE A 222 11.54 -11.35 18.23
C PHE A 222 10.83 -11.75 19.51
N VAL A 223 10.66 -10.80 20.43
CA VAL A 223 9.91 -10.98 21.66
C VAL A 223 8.81 -9.93 21.72
N ILE A 224 7.59 -10.38 22.01
CA ILE A 224 6.47 -9.51 22.31
C ILE A 224 6.03 -9.75 23.75
N TYR A 225 5.73 -8.66 24.44
CA TYR A 225 5.39 -8.67 25.86
C TYR A 225 3.97 -8.15 26.07
N ASP A 226 3.33 -8.68 27.09
CA ASP A 226 2.08 -8.21 27.66
C ASP A 226 2.21 -7.99 29.16
N LEU A 227 1.78 -6.81 29.64
CA LEU A 227 2.00 -6.38 31.03
C LEU A 227 1.15 -7.17 32.03
N TYR A 228 -0.06 -7.57 31.65
CA TYR A 228 -1.00 -8.25 32.56
C TYR A 228 -1.01 -9.76 32.39
N GLY A 229 -0.37 -10.31 31.37
CA GLY A 229 -0.16 -11.74 31.19
C GLY A 229 -1.33 -12.48 30.54
N ASP A 230 -2.20 -11.76 29.84
CA ASP A 230 -3.29 -12.34 29.04
C ASP A 230 -3.09 -12.17 27.52
N GLY A 231 -1.92 -11.66 27.13
CA GLY A 231 -1.53 -11.48 25.75
C GLY A 231 -2.32 -10.38 25.07
N MET A 232 -2.86 -10.64 23.88
CA MET A 232 -3.69 -9.72 23.13
C MET A 232 -5.16 -10.17 23.16
N ASN A 233 -5.69 -10.48 24.35
CA ASN A 233 -7.03 -11.01 24.54
C ASN A 233 -7.85 -10.17 25.53
N ASP A 234 -8.67 -9.27 25.01
CA ASP A 234 -9.51 -8.37 25.80
C ASP A 234 -10.81 -9.02 26.31
N THR A 235 -10.91 -10.35 26.33
CA THR A 235 -12.14 -11.11 26.67
C THR A 235 -13.35 -10.82 25.78
N SER A 236 -13.23 -9.93 24.81
CA SER A 236 -14.20 -9.78 23.73
C SER A 236 -13.92 -10.79 22.62
N SER A 237 -14.80 -10.92 21.65
CA SER A 237 -14.57 -11.82 20.51
C SER A 237 -13.51 -11.30 19.50
N ILE A 238 -12.81 -10.21 19.84
CA ILE A 238 -11.81 -9.56 18.98
C ILE A 238 -10.47 -9.65 19.67
N GLU A 239 -9.64 -10.54 19.18
CA GLU A 239 -8.28 -10.71 19.64
C GLU A 239 -7.33 -9.83 18.83
N GLY A 240 -6.28 -9.32 19.47
CA GLY A 240 -5.17 -8.70 18.77
C GLY A 240 -4.26 -9.76 18.15
N SER A 241 -3.35 -9.33 17.31
CA SER A 241 -2.42 -10.21 16.60
C SER A 241 -1.14 -9.47 16.20
N TYR A 242 -0.08 -10.23 15.98
CA TYR A 242 1.15 -9.70 15.43
C TYR A 242 1.70 -10.59 14.32
N LYS A 243 2.44 -9.98 13.42
CA LYS A 243 3.10 -10.66 12.32
C LYS A 243 4.38 -9.93 11.90
N PHE A 244 5.46 -10.69 11.77
CA PHE A 244 6.68 -10.24 11.14
C PHE A 244 6.84 -10.94 9.79
N ALA A 245 6.97 -10.17 8.71
CA ALA A 245 6.97 -10.71 7.35
C ALA A 245 8.10 -10.12 6.51
N ASN A 246 8.74 -10.96 5.73
CA ASN A 246 9.70 -10.56 4.70
C ASN A 246 8.96 -9.86 3.55
N MET A 247 9.26 -8.59 3.31
CA MET A 247 8.59 -7.79 2.27
C MET A 247 9.08 -8.10 0.86
N ASN A 248 10.25 -8.73 0.71
CA ASN A 248 10.83 -9.04 -0.60
C ASN A 248 10.12 -10.23 -1.27
N ASN A 249 9.63 -11.19 -0.47
CA ASN A 249 9.01 -12.41 -0.97
C ASN A 249 7.67 -12.76 -0.30
N GLY A 250 7.23 -11.97 0.68
CA GLY A 250 5.96 -12.17 1.40
C GLY A 250 5.98 -13.30 2.44
N ALA A 251 7.13 -13.94 2.70
CA ALA A 251 7.23 -15.01 3.69
C ALA A 251 6.94 -14.46 5.10
N ILE A 252 6.15 -15.21 5.86
CA ILE A 252 5.92 -14.94 7.28
C ILE A 252 7.13 -15.45 8.03
N LEU A 253 7.78 -14.59 8.80
CA LEU A 253 8.93 -14.91 9.66
C LEU A 253 8.45 -15.42 11.01
N CYS A 254 7.51 -14.72 11.63
CA CYS A 254 6.77 -15.18 12.79
C CYS A 254 5.41 -14.49 12.88
N GLU A 255 4.48 -15.08 13.59
CA GLU A 255 3.16 -14.52 13.88
C GLU A 255 2.55 -15.11 15.14
N GLY A 256 1.59 -14.41 15.72
CA GLY A 256 0.80 -14.88 16.86
C GLY A 256 -0.44 -14.02 17.07
N GLN A 257 -1.35 -14.50 17.92
CA GLN A 257 -2.61 -13.83 18.24
C GLN A 257 -3.15 -14.27 19.60
N GLY A 258 -4.09 -13.48 20.13
CA GLY A 258 -4.85 -13.82 21.33
C GLY A 258 -3.98 -13.98 22.56
N ASN A 259 -4.35 -14.92 23.43
CA ASN A 259 -3.66 -15.16 24.70
C ASN A 259 -2.35 -15.94 24.50
N PHE A 260 -1.22 -15.26 24.64
CA PHE A 260 0.12 -15.83 24.66
C PHE A 260 0.80 -15.71 26.06
N GLY A 261 0.08 -15.23 27.06
CA GLY A 261 0.64 -14.97 28.38
C GLY A 261 1.45 -13.68 28.44
N SER A 262 2.37 -13.57 29.39
CA SER A 262 3.17 -12.35 29.61
C SER A 262 4.18 -12.05 28.51
N PHE A 263 4.54 -13.03 27.69
CA PHE A 263 5.38 -12.83 26.50
C PHE A 263 5.28 -14.02 25.54
N ALA A 264 5.59 -13.75 24.27
CA ALA A 264 5.90 -14.78 23.28
C ALA A 264 7.25 -14.47 22.62
N GLU A 265 8.03 -15.52 22.35
CA GLU A 265 9.35 -15.45 21.75
C GLU A 265 9.38 -16.27 20.47
N HIS A 266 9.97 -15.72 19.43
CA HIS A 266 10.12 -16.37 18.13
C HIS A 266 11.52 -16.15 17.59
N THR A 267 12.18 -17.24 17.20
CA THR A 267 13.44 -17.21 16.46
C THR A 267 13.16 -17.48 14.98
N PHE A 268 13.78 -16.70 14.08
CA PHE A 268 13.66 -16.85 12.64
C PHE A 268 14.95 -16.48 11.92
N ASP A 269 15.12 -17.01 10.69
CA ASP A 269 16.28 -16.76 9.84
C ASP A 269 15.93 -15.81 8.68
N ILE A 270 16.80 -14.85 8.44
CA ILE A 270 16.86 -14.05 7.21
C ILE A 270 17.93 -14.66 6.29
N GLN A 271 17.51 -15.03 5.07
CA GLN A 271 18.36 -15.64 4.04
C GLN A 271 18.84 -14.63 3.00
#